data_d0b15a73b7075ce12e5abb8073f08f10
#
_entry.id   d0b15a73b7075ce12e5abb8073f08f10
#
_cell.length_a   1.000
_cell.length_b   1.000
_cell.length_c   1.000
_cell.angle_alpha   90.00
_cell.angle_beta   90.00
_cell.angle_gamma   90.00
#
_symmetry.space_group_name_H-M   'P 1'
#
loop_
_entity.id
_entity.type
_entity.pdbx_description
1 polymer ?
#
loop_
_entity_poly.entity_id
_entity_poly.type
_entity_poly.pdbx_seq_one_letter_code
_entity_poly.pdbx_strand_id
1 'polypeptide(L)'
;MRFLESFVFWYPAIMSTVWIVGALLFLERIELKKPLPLTKTPMVSILIACHNESSTIEHTLENLKDLDYPNYEIIAIDDGSTDNTFEVLTQLLDKYSHLRIVKMKHNS
;
A
#
# COMPACT_ATOMS: atom_id res chain seq x y z
N MET A 1 0.04 -52.13 13.40
CA MET A 1 1.05 -51.63 12.43
C MET A 1 0.40 -51.05 11.20
N ARG A 2 -0.49 -51.77 10.53
CA ARG A 2 -1.22 -51.25 9.34
C ARG A 2 -2.00 -49.96 9.59
N PHE A 3 -2.54 -49.77 10.78
CA PHE A 3 -3.26 -48.55 11.13
C PHE A 3 -2.36 -47.32 11.11
N LEU A 4 -1.17 -47.41 11.71
CA LEU A 4 -0.21 -46.29 11.73
C LEU A 4 0.33 -45.96 10.34
N GLU A 5 0.60 -46.97 9.53
CA GLU A 5 1.06 -46.77 8.15
C GLU A 5 -0.02 -46.06 7.30
N SER A 6 -1.26 -46.51 7.42
CA SER A 6 -2.39 -45.88 6.78
C SER A 6 -2.60 -44.46 7.26
N PHE A 7 -2.49 -44.19 8.56
CA PHE A 7 -2.64 -42.85 9.13
C PHE A 7 -1.56 -41.92 8.65
N VAL A 8 -0.30 -42.33 8.64
CA VAL A 8 0.82 -41.51 8.16
C VAL A 8 0.65 -41.13 6.69
N PHE A 9 0.10 -42.02 5.91
CA PHE A 9 -0.15 -41.77 4.48
C PHE A 9 -1.37 -40.88 4.23
N TRP A 10 -2.50 -41.18 4.88
CA TRP A 10 -3.77 -40.51 4.61
C TRP A 10 -3.90 -39.15 5.30
N TYR A 11 -3.31 -38.95 6.45
CA TYR A 11 -3.41 -37.72 7.22
C TYR A 11 -2.91 -36.49 6.43
N PRO A 12 -1.69 -36.51 5.85
CA PRO A 12 -1.23 -35.39 5.06
C PRO A 12 -2.09 -35.14 3.82
N ALA A 13 -2.58 -36.20 3.17
CA ALA A 13 -3.44 -36.06 1.98
C ALA A 13 -4.76 -35.39 2.34
N ILE A 14 -5.41 -35.77 3.43
CA ILE A 14 -6.64 -35.16 3.90
C ILE A 14 -6.41 -33.70 4.29
N MET A 15 -5.35 -33.42 5.05
CA MET A 15 -5.03 -32.05 5.47
C MET A 15 -4.70 -31.15 4.29
N SER A 16 -3.95 -31.62 3.31
CA SER A 16 -3.66 -30.89 2.10
C SER A 16 -4.95 -30.53 1.33
N THR A 17 -5.87 -31.48 1.23
CA THR A 17 -7.16 -31.25 0.58
C THR A 17 -7.98 -30.19 1.32
N VAL A 18 -8.04 -30.24 2.65
CA VAL A 18 -8.75 -29.27 3.48
C VAL A 18 -8.17 -27.86 3.26
N TRP A 19 -6.85 -27.73 3.25
CA TRP A 19 -6.19 -26.44 3.04
C TRP A 19 -6.43 -25.90 1.65
N ILE A 20 -6.37 -26.74 0.61
CA ILE A 20 -6.63 -26.32 -0.79
C ILE A 20 -8.08 -25.85 -0.95
N VAL A 21 -9.04 -26.63 -0.43
CA VAL A 21 -10.47 -26.25 -0.50
C VAL A 21 -10.71 -24.94 0.26
N GLY A 22 -10.13 -24.79 1.46
CA GLY A 22 -10.24 -23.55 2.23
C GLY A 22 -9.66 -22.35 1.49
N ALA A 23 -8.51 -22.52 0.84
CA ALA A 23 -7.89 -21.45 0.05
C ALA A 23 -8.75 -21.04 -1.17
N LEU A 24 -9.33 -22.02 -1.87
CA LEU A 24 -10.21 -21.76 -3.01
C LEU A 24 -11.49 -21.05 -2.58
N LEU A 25 -12.09 -21.45 -1.46
CA LEU A 25 -13.29 -20.81 -0.92
C LEU A 25 -12.99 -19.36 -0.47
N PHE A 26 -11.83 -19.15 0.11
CA PHE A 26 -11.37 -17.81 0.50
C PHE A 26 -11.21 -16.90 -0.73
N LEU A 27 -10.53 -17.42 -1.75
CA LEU A 27 -10.33 -16.69 -3.01
C LEU A 27 -11.66 -16.29 -3.64
N GLU A 28 -12.60 -17.24 -3.77
CA GLU A 28 -13.92 -16.98 -4.32
C GLU A 28 -14.71 -15.97 -3.49
N ARG A 29 -14.64 -16.08 -2.17
CA ARG A 29 -15.45 -15.27 -1.27
C ARG A 29 -14.95 -13.84 -1.12
N ILE A 30 -13.65 -13.64 -1.16
CA ILE A 30 -13.02 -12.35 -0.83
C ILE A 30 -12.38 -11.69 -2.05
N GLU A 31 -11.55 -12.43 -2.78
CA GLU A 31 -10.76 -11.83 -3.85
C GLU A 31 -11.53 -11.67 -5.16
N LEU A 32 -12.39 -12.62 -5.49
CA LEU A 32 -13.17 -12.57 -6.73
C LEU A 32 -14.42 -11.69 -6.66
N LYS A 33 -14.84 -11.30 -5.46
CA LYS A 33 -15.95 -10.35 -5.32
C LYS A 33 -15.52 -8.97 -5.81
N LYS A 34 -16.27 -8.41 -6.72
CA LYS A 34 -16.07 -7.01 -7.10
C LYS A 34 -16.25 -6.12 -5.89
N PRO A 35 -15.35 -5.16 -5.66
CA PRO A 35 -15.53 -4.20 -4.59
C PRO A 35 -16.86 -3.47 -4.75
N LEU A 36 -17.50 -3.20 -3.63
CA LEU A 36 -18.73 -2.42 -3.63
C LEU A 36 -18.48 -1.04 -4.22
N PRO A 37 -19.38 -0.51 -5.03
CA PRO A 37 -19.22 0.85 -5.52
C PRO A 37 -19.18 1.84 -4.37
N LEU A 38 -18.26 2.80 -4.45
CA LEU A 38 -18.15 3.85 -3.46
C LEU A 38 -19.39 4.75 -3.53
N THR A 39 -20.17 4.79 -2.47
CA THR A 39 -21.34 5.66 -2.36
C THR A 39 -20.96 7.06 -1.87
N LYS A 40 -19.84 7.18 -1.19
CA LYS A 40 -19.28 8.44 -0.68
C LYS A 40 -17.77 8.46 -0.92
N THR A 41 -17.24 9.62 -1.25
CA THR A 41 -15.82 9.84 -1.47
C THR A 41 -15.31 10.92 -0.50
N PRO A 42 -15.13 10.58 0.80
CA PRO A 42 -14.58 11.54 1.75
C PRO A 42 -13.15 11.90 1.37
N MET A 43 -12.69 13.09 1.81
CA MET A 43 -11.31 13.52 1.62
C MET A 43 -10.36 12.57 2.32
N VAL A 44 -9.39 12.05 1.59
CA VAL A 44 -8.32 11.18 2.10
C VAL A 44 -7.01 11.94 2.02
N SER A 45 -6.27 11.99 3.12
CA SER A 45 -4.92 12.57 3.16
C SER A 45 -3.89 11.45 3.14
N ILE A 46 -3.03 11.45 2.13
CA ILE A 46 -1.93 10.50 1.99
C ILE A 46 -0.67 11.16 2.57
N LEU A 47 -0.17 10.61 3.66
CA LEU A 47 1.03 11.11 4.32
C LEU A 47 2.26 10.37 3.82
N ILE A 48 3.25 11.10 3.33
CA ILE A 48 4.51 10.55 2.86
C ILE A 48 5.63 11.16 3.69
N ALA A 49 6.31 10.33 4.48
CA ALA A 49 7.50 10.76 5.20
C ALA A 49 8.71 10.71 4.27
N CYS A 50 9.38 11.84 4.11
CA CYS A 50 10.54 11.99 3.24
C CYS A 50 11.77 12.30 4.07
N HIS A 51 12.83 11.53 3.87
CA HIS A 51 14.13 11.79 4.47
C HIS A 51 15.21 11.41 3.45
N ASN A 52 15.91 12.42 2.92
CA ASN A 52 16.92 12.22 1.88
C ASN A 52 16.41 11.44 0.65
N GLU A 53 15.22 11.84 0.18
CA GLU A 53 14.50 11.15 -0.92
C GLU A 53 14.50 11.97 -2.23
N SER A 54 15.44 12.89 -2.40
CA SER A 54 15.47 13.81 -3.55
C SER A 54 15.47 13.10 -4.90
N SER A 55 16.06 11.90 -4.99
CA SER A 55 16.14 11.13 -6.23
C SER A 55 14.90 10.27 -6.53
N THR A 56 14.08 9.99 -5.52
CA THR A 56 12.98 9.03 -5.64
C THR A 56 11.59 9.64 -5.46
N ILE A 57 11.51 10.81 -4.82
CA ILE A 57 10.22 11.42 -4.46
C ILE A 57 9.36 11.75 -5.70
N GLU A 58 9.96 12.23 -6.76
CA GLU A 58 9.23 12.53 -7.99
C GLU A 58 8.58 11.27 -8.56
N HIS A 59 9.30 10.16 -8.59
CA HIS A 59 8.78 8.89 -9.07
C HIS A 59 7.63 8.38 -8.19
N THR A 60 7.75 8.55 -6.87
CA THR A 60 6.67 8.21 -5.94
C THR A 60 5.41 9.02 -6.21
N LEU A 61 5.54 10.33 -6.40
CA LEU A 61 4.42 11.20 -6.73
C LEU A 61 3.79 10.87 -8.09
N GLU A 62 4.61 10.52 -9.06
CA GLU A 62 4.14 10.10 -10.38
C GLU A 62 3.26 8.85 -10.29
N ASN A 63 3.65 7.87 -9.49
CA ASN A 63 2.86 6.67 -9.24
C ASN A 63 1.53 6.98 -8.53
N LEU A 64 1.52 7.94 -7.63
CA LEU A 64 0.31 8.36 -6.91
C LEU A 64 -0.67 9.14 -7.79
N LYS A 65 -0.19 9.72 -8.88
CA LYS A 65 -1.03 10.45 -9.83
C LYS A 65 -2.11 9.56 -10.49
N ASP A 66 -1.82 8.27 -10.62
CA ASP A 66 -2.71 7.29 -11.24
C ASP A 66 -3.74 6.69 -10.28
N LEU A 67 -3.87 7.25 -9.07
CA LEU A 67 -4.86 6.79 -8.10
C LEU A 67 -6.29 6.97 -8.63
N ASP A 68 -7.05 5.88 -8.61
CA ASP A 68 -8.46 5.87 -8.98
C ASP A 68 -9.35 6.28 -7.78
N TYR A 69 -9.10 7.48 -7.25
CA TYR A 69 -9.88 8.05 -6.15
C TYR A 69 -9.98 9.57 -6.36
N PRO A 70 -11.21 10.13 -6.40
CA PRO A 70 -11.41 11.50 -6.84
C PRO A 70 -11.08 12.57 -5.80
N ASN A 71 -11.06 12.25 -4.52
CA ASN A 71 -11.01 13.24 -3.43
C ASN A 71 -9.87 12.94 -2.45
N TYR A 72 -8.65 13.31 -2.83
CA TYR A 72 -7.47 13.08 -2.00
C TYR A 72 -6.51 14.28 -2.04
N GLU A 73 -5.68 14.36 -1.01
CA GLU A 73 -4.51 15.22 -0.97
C GLU A 73 -3.27 14.42 -0.58
N ILE A 74 -2.11 14.87 -1.02
CA ILE A 74 -0.83 14.28 -0.65
C ILE A 74 -0.09 15.26 0.23
N ILE A 75 0.32 14.82 1.41
CA ILE A 75 1.10 15.62 2.35
C ILE A 75 2.48 15.00 2.47
N ALA A 76 3.47 15.64 1.85
CA ALA A 76 4.87 15.23 1.95
C ALA A 76 5.50 15.89 3.17
N ILE A 77 6.02 15.10 4.08
CA ILE A 77 6.64 15.56 5.33
C ILE A 77 8.15 15.39 5.19
N ASP A 78 8.87 16.50 5.13
CA ASP A 78 10.34 16.49 5.14
C ASP A 78 10.85 16.44 6.58
N ASP A 79 11.35 15.26 6.98
CA ASP A 79 11.84 15.02 8.34
C ASP A 79 13.35 15.27 8.43
N GLY A 80 13.72 16.54 8.35
CA GLY A 80 15.11 16.97 8.56
C GLY A 80 16.10 16.46 7.52
N SER A 81 15.72 16.45 6.24
CA SER A 81 16.62 16.02 5.16
C SER A 81 17.88 16.90 5.09
N THR A 82 19.02 16.26 4.87
CA THR A 82 20.32 16.93 4.69
C THR A 82 20.65 17.19 3.23
N ASP A 83 19.92 16.55 2.30
CA ASP A 83 20.04 16.78 0.87
C ASP A 83 19.05 17.85 0.38
N ASN A 84 18.85 17.97 -0.93
CA ASN A 84 17.94 18.92 -1.54
C ASN A 84 16.48 18.40 -1.66
N THR A 85 16.06 17.48 -0.82
CA THR A 85 14.69 16.90 -0.86
C THR A 85 13.62 17.98 -0.76
N PHE A 86 13.77 18.92 0.16
CA PHE A 86 12.79 20.01 0.34
C PHE A 86 12.70 20.90 -0.89
N GLU A 87 13.82 21.22 -1.52
CA GLU A 87 13.86 22.04 -2.75
C GLU A 87 13.17 21.31 -3.91
N VAL A 88 13.41 20.02 -4.07
CA VAL A 88 12.74 19.17 -5.06
C VAL A 88 11.24 19.15 -4.83
N LEU A 89 10.80 18.95 -3.58
CA LEU A 89 9.38 18.99 -3.22
C LEU A 89 8.73 20.35 -3.55
N THR A 90 9.44 21.44 -3.28
CA THR A 90 8.94 22.79 -3.58
C THR A 90 8.74 22.99 -5.08
N GLN A 91 9.64 22.48 -5.89
CA GLN A 91 9.51 22.53 -7.35
C GLN A 91 8.33 21.68 -7.84
N LEU A 92 8.05 20.56 -7.17
CA LEU A 92 6.95 19.67 -7.53
C LEU A 92 5.56 20.22 -7.15
N LEU A 93 5.47 21.23 -6.27
CA LEU A 93 4.20 21.87 -5.93
C LEU A 93 3.48 22.45 -7.16
N ASP A 94 4.22 23.00 -8.10
CA ASP A 94 3.65 23.57 -9.33
C ASP A 94 3.12 22.48 -10.28
N LYS A 95 3.70 21.29 -10.21
CA LYS A 95 3.35 20.15 -11.07
C LYS A 95 2.15 19.35 -10.53
N TYR A 96 2.01 19.26 -9.22
CA TYR A 96 1.00 18.44 -8.55
C TYR A 96 0.06 19.31 -7.70
N SER A 97 -1.18 19.47 -8.15
CA SER A 97 -2.17 20.35 -7.50
C SER A 97 -2.64 19.86 -6.13
N HIS A 98 -2.55 18.55 -5.89
CA HIS A 98 -2.97 17.92 -4.63
C HIS A 98 -1.85 17.79 -3.60
N LEU A 99 -0.67 18.30 -3.91
CA LEU A 99 0.51 18.17 -3.05
C LEU A 99 0.58 19.33 -2.05
N ARG A 100 0.83 18.99 -0.78
CA ARG A 100 1.20 19.91 0.29
C ARG A 100 2.51 19.45 0.91
N ILE A 101 3.31 20.40 1.41
CA ILE A 101 4.60 20.10 2.02
C ILE A 101 4.62 20.61 3.46
N VAL A 102 5.12 19.77 4.35
CA VAL A 102 5.38 20.13 5.74
C VAL A 102 6.85 19.85 6.02
N LYS A 103 7.56 20.86 6.51
CA LYS A 103 8.97 20.74 6.91
C LYS A 103 9.07 20.66 8.41
N MET A 104 9.67 19.61 8.93
CA MET A 104 9.95 19.48 10.34
C MET A 104 11.31 20.09 10.67
N LYS A 105 11.38 20.81 11.79
CA LYS A 105 12.61 21.51 12.17
C LYS A 105 13.71 20.58 12.69
N HIS A 106 13.34 19.45 13.25
CA HIS A 106 14.27 18.49 13.81
C HIS A 106 13.92 17.09 13.38
N ASN A 107 14.94 16.30 13.09
CA ASN A 107 14.82 14.88 12.89
C ASN A 107 14.48 14.20 14.23
N SER A 108 13.37 13.56 14.31
CA SER A 108 12.93 12.89 15.54
C SER A 108 13.47 11.45 15.63
#